data_8e83af133711c519876a0e68688d85df
#
_entry.id   8e83af133711c519876a0e68688d85df
#
_cell.length_a   1.000
_cell.length_b   1.000
_cell.length_c   1.000
_cell.angle_alpha   90.00
_cell.angle_beta   90.00
_cell.angle_gamma   90.00
#
_symmetry.space_group_name_H-M   'P 1'
#
loop_
_entity.id
_entity.type
_entity.pdbx_description
1 polymer ?
#
loop_
_entity_poly.entity_id
_entity_poly.type
_entity_poly.pdbx_seq_one_letter_code
_entity_poly.pdbx_strand_id
1 'polypeptide(L)'
;MKKTLLALSVAALAAGSAQAYNFHIDQTGTDVDFYGSLRVKWESTSNKTNYVNGDVTKEHINHAVDNNGSRFGFKLKQSLGGDFYALGRAEWRMRGEAPSQHDFDHVYTHFLYAGIGHKQFGELTYGNMPTITDEVKQTDLANTYSLSDGLLDGSARRVTQYVYNGNYGDNKVKFGAYYGGSSKRSMKNLDLVNKRKNAWGTGLIFNHAIDSIQNVTVAAGFTREISENANNTSLFRNAYGLGLAYNFVHTTYGLDLERQVTKNQGDKRTKNEVRAIVRQGLNEDWNVYAMYAYKTDKHSNNTDRTRQFMVGTEYYVFNQGSLKVKPFLEWQATRTKYENSAVDRSRDFKTVIGLRAYW
;
A
#
# COMPACT_ATOMS: atom_id res chain seq x y z
N MET A 1 -10.96 -29.26 10.61
CA MET A 1 -9.54 -29.62 10.52
C MET A 1 -8.64 -28.52 9.91
N LYS A 2 -9.00 -27.82 8.81
CA LYS A 2 -8.14 -26.75 8.22
C LYS A 2 -7.92 -25.54 9.13
N LYS A 3 -8.89 -25.16 9.96
CA LYS A 3 -8.79 -24.03 10.91
C LYS A 3 -7.87 -24.31 12.12
N THR A 4 -7.77 -25.58 12.52
CA THR A 4 -6.92 -26.02 13.64
C THR A 4 -5.43 -26.10 13.24
N LEU A 5 -5.15 -26.43 11.98
CA LEU A 5 -3.78 -26.44 11.45
C LEU A 5 -3.19 -25.02 11.36
N LEU A 6 -4.01 -24.02 11.00
CA LEU A 6 -3.58 -22.62 10.95
C LEU A 6 -3.25 -22.08 12.35
N ALA A 7 -4.07 -22.43 13.36
CA ALA A 7 -3.83 -22.04 14.74
C ALA A 7 -2.57 -22.73 15.32
N LEU A 8 -2.34 -24.00 14.95
CA LEU A 8 -1.13 -24.74 15.37
C LEU A 8 0.14 -24.20 14.71
N SER A 9 0.07 -23.79 13.43
CA SER A 9 1.24 -23.20 12.76
C SER A 9 1.62 -21.83 13.32
N VAL A 10 0.63 -21.02 13.73
CA VAL A 10 0.89 -19.75 14.43
C VAL A 10 1.45 -19.99 15.82
N ALA A 11 0.95 -20.99 16.56
CA ALA A 11 1.47 -21.36 17.88
C ALA A 11 2.88 -21.96 17.81
N ALA A 12 3.20 -22.75 16.78
CA ALA A 12 4.53 -23.32 16.57
C ALA A 12 5.57 -22.27 16.18
N LEU A 13 5.17 -21.24 15.41
CA LEU A 13 6.02 -20.08 15.09
C LEU A 13 6.25 -19.18 16.33
N ALA A 14 5.30 -19.12 17.25
CA ALA A 14 5.43 -18.38 18.50
C ALA A 14 6.32 -19.08 19.56
N ALA A 15 6.51 -20.39 19.47
CA ALA A 15 7.32 -21.17 20.42
C ALA A 15 8.81 -21.26 20.05
N GLY A 16 9.19 -20.95 18.81
CA GLY A 16 10.59 -20.84 18.39
C GLY A 16 11.09 -19.40 18.57
N SER A 17 12.27 -19.21 19.12
CA SER A 17 12.91 -17.91 19.35
C SER A 17 12.58 -16.89 18.26
N ALA A 18 11.95 -15.78 18.68
CA ALA A 18 11.39 -14.72 17.83
C ALA A 18 12.50 -13.87 17.14
N GLN A 19 13.18 -14.47 16.19
CA GLN A 19 14.04 -13.72 15.28
C GLN A 19 13.46 -13.86 13.88
N ALA A 20 13.38 -12.73 13.11
CA ALA A 20 13.33 -12.86 11.66
C ALA A 20 14.45 -13.83 11.30
N TYR A 21 14.11 -14.88 10.59
CA TYR A 21 15.14 -15.81 10.15
C TYR A 21 15.99 -15.10 9.09
N ASN A 22 16.91 -14.27 9.60
CA ASN A 22 18.05 -13.81 8.84
C ASN A 22 19.10 -14.89 8.98
N PHE A 23 19.38 -15.61 7.93
CA PHE A 23 20.43 -16.62 7.92
C PHE A 23 21.45 -16.29 6.83
N HIS A 24 22.70 -16.41 7.21
CA HIS A 24 23.82 -16.28 6.32
C HIS A 24 24.18 -17.65 5.74
N ILE A 25 24.31 -17.72 4.40
CA ILE A 25 24.80 -18.93 3.72
C ILE A 25 26.29 -18.75 3.50
N ASP A 26 27.11 -19.36 4.39
CA ASP A 26 28.58 -19.19 4.40
C ASP A 26 29.24 -19.56 3.07
N GLN A 27 28.73 -20.60 2.37
CA GLN A 27 29.32 -21.06 1.10
C GLN A 27 29.22 -20.02 -0.02
N THR A 28 28.23 -19.14 0.02
CA THR A 28 27.98 -18.16 -1.04
C THR A 28 28.11 -16.70 -0.54
N GLY A 29 28.20 -16.48 0.78
CA GLY A 29 28.17 -15.14 1.37
C GLY A 29 26.82 -14.44 1.15
N THR A 30 25.72 -15.20 1.15
CA THR A 30 24.38 -14.69 0.88
C THR A 30 23.61 -14.51 2.18
N ASP A 31 23.11 -13.30 2.41
CA ASP A 31 22.13 -13.01 3.46
C ASP A 31 20.72 -13.27 2.95
N VAL A 32 19.93 -14.00 3.72
CA VAL A 32 18.56 -14.35 3.41
C VAL A 32 17.64 -13.93 4.55
N ASP A 33 16.73 -13.00 4.29
CA ASP A 33 15.68 -12.60 5.22
C ASP A 33 14.37 -13.31 4.86
N PHE A 34 13.91 -14.22 5.70
CA PHE A 34 12.55 -14.73 5.65
C PHE A 34 11.63 -13.82 6.45
N TYR A 35 10.60 -13.30 5.83
CA TYR A 35 9.64 -12.40 6.47
C TYR A 35 8.21 -12.75 6.10
N GLY A 36 7.27 -12.29 6.93
CA GLY A 36 5.87 -12.48 6.62
C GLY A 36 4.93 -11.69 7.53
N SER A 37 3.66 -11.81 7.25
CA SER A 37 2.61 -11.38 8.16
C SER A 37 1.33 -12.15 7.92
N LEU A 38 0.75 -12.67 8.99
CA LEU A 38 -0.64 -13.13 9.03
C LEU A 38 -1.52 -11.93 9.40
N ARG A 39 -2.56 -11.70 8.59
CA ARG A 39 -3.47 -10.56 8.74
C ARG A 39 -4.90 -11.04 8.57
N VAL A 40 -5.67 -10.95 9.63
CA VAL A 40 -7.08 -11.31 9.62
C VAL A 40 -7.92 -10.14 10.10
N LYS A 41 -9.14 -10.03 9.59
CA LYS A 41 -10.10 -9.02 10.00
C LYS A 41 -11.51 -9.59 10.01
N TRP A 42 -12.33 -9.05 10.89
CA TRP A 42 -13.78 -9.09 10.81
C TRP A 42 -14.28 -7.66 10.54
N GLU A 43 -15.22 -7.51 9.62
CA GLU A 43 -15.73 -6.20 9.21
C GLU A 43 -17.26 -6.17 9.25
N SER A 44 -17.82 -5.09 9.76
CA SER A 44 -19.24 -4.75 9.69
C SER A 44 -19.42 -3.47 8.89
N THR A 45 -20.33 -3.49 7.92
CA THR A 45 -20.60 -2.37 7.00
C THR A 45 -22.08 -1.98 7.09
N SER A 46 -22.37 -0.68 7.16
CA SER A 46 -23.72 -0.15 7.10
C SER A 46 -23.80 0.97 6.07
N ASN A 47 -24.62 0.75 5.04
CA ASN A 47 -24.79 1.68 3.93
C ASN A 47 -26.16 2.32 3.93
N LYS A 48 -26.23 3.62 3.58
CA LYS A 48 -27.47 4.33 3.29
C LYS A 48 -27.32 5.12 2.00
N THR A 49 -28.18 4.83 1.03
CA THR A 49 -28.23 5.52 -0.27
C THR A 49 -29.53 6.29 -0.39
N ASN A 50 -29.45 7.58 -0.69
CA ASN A 50 -30.60 8.42 -0.99
C ASN A 50 -30.60 8.72 -2.50
N TYR A 51 -31.74 8.53 -3.11
CA TYR A 51 -31.96 8.75 -4.56
C TYR A 51 -32.63 10.13 -4.79
N VAL A 52 -32.46 10.67 -5.98
CA VAL A 52 -33.04 11.97 -6.39
C VAL A 52 -34.57 11.93 -6.38
N ASN A 53 -35.19 10.77 -6.68
CA ASN A 53 -36.64 10.56 -6.62
C ASN A 53 -37.22 10.49 -5.19
N GLY A 54 -36.36 10.61 -4.17
CA GLY A 54 -36.75 10.54 -2.76
C GLY A 54 -36.63 9.14 -2.13
N ASP A 55 -36.36 8.11 -2.90
CA ASP A 55 -36.17 6.75 -2.38
C ASP A 55 -34.93 6.67 -1.49
N VAL A 56 -34.96 5.75 -0.52
CA VAL A 56 -33.85 5.49 0.40
C VAL A 56 -33.65 4.00 0.55
N THR A 57 -32.45 3.53 0.25
CA THR A 57 -32.04 2.15 0.56
C THR A 57 -31.10 2.14 1.77
N LYS A 58 -31.22 1.10 2.59
CA LYS A 58 -30.34 0.83 3.72
C LYS A 58 -29.91 -0.63 3.65
N GLU A 59 -28.64 -0.87 3.89
CA GLU A 59 -28.05 -2.20 3.92
C GLU A 59 -27.11 -2.31 5.10
N HIS A 60 -27.12 -3.46 5.77
CA HIS A 60 -26.18 -3.80 6.81
C HIS A 60 -25.63 -5.19 6.58
N ILE A 61 -24.31 -5.31 6.52
CA ILE A 61 -23.60 -6.55 6.23
C ILE A 61 -22.57 -6.80 7.33
N ASN A 62 -22.66 -7.97 7.95
CA ASN A 62 -21.58 -8.50 8.78
C ASN A 62 -20.80 -9.53 7.94
N HIS A 63 -19.55 -9.23 7.67
CA HIS A 63 -18.69 -10.11 6.90
C HIS A 63 -18.19 -11.28 7.75
N ALA A 64 -17.78 -12.37 7.12
CA ALA A 64 -17.01 -13.42 7.79
C ALA A 64 -15.62 -12.89 8.16
N VAL A 65 -14.87 -13.68 8.94
CA VAL A 65 -13.46 -13.36 9.19
C VAL A 65 -12.67 -13.62 7.91
N ASP A 66 -12.07 -12.55 7.40
CA ASP A 66 -11.39 -12.50 6.13
C ASP A 66 -9.87 -12.27 6.25
N ASN A 67 -9.17 -12.63 5.19
CA ASN A 67 -7.78 -12.28 4.99
C ASN A 67 -7.62 -10.77 4.74
N ASN A 68 -6.74 -10.10 5.48
CA ASN A 68 -6.41 -8.68 5.30
C ASN A 68 -5.04 -8.48 4.63
N GLY A 69 -4.72 -9.29 3.63
CA GLY A 69 -3.48 -9.21 2.86
C GLY A 69 -2.31 -9.95 3.51
N SER A 70 -2.57 -11.15 4.06
CA SER A 70 -1.53 -12.07 4.55
C SER A 70 -0.51 -12.37 3.47
N ARG A 71 0.77 -12.43 3.87
CA ARG A 71 1.89 -12.58 2.97
C ARG A 71 3.10 -13.23 3.64
N PHE A 72 3.97 -13.80 2.83
CA PHE A 72 5.30 -14.25 3.23
C PHE A 72 6.27 -14.11 2.06
N GLY A 73 7.55 -14.07 2.34
CA GLY A 73 8.55 -13.88 1.30
C GLY A 73 9.97 -13.97 1.79
N PHE A 74 10.89 -13.86 0.83
CA PHE A 74 12.33 -13.84 1.05
C PHE A 74 12.93 -12.58 0.43
N LYS A 75 13.90 -11.99 1.11
CA LYS A 75 14.84 -11.04 0.53
C LYS A 75 16.22 -11.68 0.53
N LEU A 76 16.95 -11.48 -0.53
CA LEU A 76 18.28 -12.02 -0.73
C LEU A 76 19.23 -10.85 -0.97
N LYS A 77 20.43 -10.91 -0.37
CA LYS A 77 21.52 -9.99 -0.67
C LYS A 77 22.84 -10.74 -0.61
N GLN A 78 23.64 -10.60 -1.66
CA GLN A 78 24.94 -11.27 -1.78
C GLN A 78 26.00 -10.27 -2.22
N SER A 79 27.11 -10.22 -1.50
CA SER A 79 28.26 -9.41 -1.89
C SER A 79 28.92 -10.01 -3.12
N LEU A 80 29.25 -9.14 -4.09
CA LEU A 80 29.98 -9.51 -5.33
C LEU A 80 31.42 -9.01 -5.33
N GLY A 81 31.84 -8.32 -4.25
CA GLY A 81 33.13 -7.63 -4.13
C GLY A 81 33.11 -6.20 -4.65
N GLY A 82 34.06 -5.37 -4.24
CA GLY A 82 34.24 -3.99 -4.69
C GLY A 82 33.00 -3.09 -4.52
N ASP A 83 32.29 -3.19 -3.40
CA ASP A 83 31.05 -2.45 -3.11
C ASP A 83 29.83 -2.84 -3.97
N PHE A 84 29.96 -3.80 -4.89
CA PHE A 84 28.84 -4.37 -5.63
C PHE A 84 28.14 -5.49 -4.85
N TYR A 85 26.84 -5.63 -5.05
CA TYR A 85 26.03 -6.72 -4.50
C TYR A 85 24.90 -7.10 -5.46
N ALA A 86 24.54 -8.38 -5.46
CA ALA A 86 23.30 -8.87 -6.01
C ALA A 86 22.18 -8.77 -4.97
N LEU A 87 20.94 -8.52 -5.41
CA LEU A 87 19.75 -8.51 -4.55
C LEU A 87 18.57 -9.15 -5.26
N GLY A 88 17.65 -9.66 -4.45
CA GLY A 88 16.42 -10.24 -4.94
C GLY A 88 15.33 -10.25 -3.88
N ARG A 89 14.08 -10.33 -4.32
CA ARG A 89 12.91 -10.48 -3.45
C ARG A 89 11.86 -11.34 -4.12
N ALA A 90 11.33 -12.29 -3.36
CA ALA A 90 10.12 -13.03 -3.72
C ALA A 90 9.09 -12.84 -2.61
N GLU A 91 7.86 -12.44 -2.95
CA GLU A 91 6.75 -12.28 -2.00
C GLU A 91 5.49 -12.91 -2.58
N TRP A 92 4.85 -13.72 -1.78
CA TRP A 92 3.55 -14.31 -2.07
C TRP A 92 2.49 -13.74 -1.14
N ARG A 93 1.29 -13.54 -1.69
CA ARG A 93 0.11 -13.08 -0.97
C ARG A 93 -1.05 -14.02 -1.17
N MET A 94 -2.00 -13.97 -0.24
CA MET A 94 -3.22 -14.77 -0.28
C MET A 94 -4.40 -13.92 -0.73
N ARG A 95 -5.34 -14.52 -1.47
CA ARG A 95 -6.61 -13.91 -1.90
C ARG A 95 -7.68 -14.98 -2.02
N GLY A 96 -8.96 -14.57 -2.12
CA GLY A 96 -10.04 -15.45 -2.47
C GLY A 96 -10.03 -15.85 -3.96
N GLU A 97 -10.98 -16.68 -4.37
CA GLU A 97 -11.13 -17.13 -5.75
C GLU A 97 -11.42 -15.97 -6.70
N ALA A 98 -12.40 -15.12 -6.35
CA ALA A 98 -12.69 -13.91 -7.11
C ALA A 98 -11.76 -12.75 -6.73
N PRO A 99 -11.52 -11.78 -7.66
CA PRO A 99 -10.66 -10.62 -7.42
C PRO A 99 -11.06 -9.74 -6.23
N SER A 100 -12.33 -9.73 -5.89
CA SER A 100 -12.92 -8.95 -4.79
C SER A 100 -12.95 -9.70 -3.46
N GLN A 101 -12.68 -11.02 -3.46
CA GLN A 101 -12.68 -11.83 -2.25
C GLN A 101 -11.37 -11.72 -1.48
N HIS A 102 -11.49 -11.65 -0.17
CA HIS A 102 -10.38 -11.53 0.78
C HIS A 102 -10.28 -12.80 1.63
N ASP A 103 -10.02 -13.95 0.98
CA ASP A 103 -9.92 -15.25 1.61
C ASP A 103 -8.49 -15.80 1.56
N PHE A 104 -8.30 -17.06 2.00
CA PHE A 104 -7.02 -17.77 2.02
C PHE A 104 -6.94 -18.86 0.93
N ASP A 105 -7.83 -18.85 -0.05
CA ASP A 105 -7.97 -19.94 -1.05
C ASP A 105 -6.81 -20.00 -2.02
N HIS A 106 -6.30 -18.86 -2.46
CA HIS A 106 -5.27 -18.78 -3.50
C HIS A 106 -4.04 -18.03 -3.04
N VAL A 107 -2.87 -18.62 -3.29
CA VAL A 107 -1.58 -17.96 -3.16
C VAL A 107 -1.14 -17.47 -4.53
N TYR A 108 -0.71 -16.21 -4.64
CA TYR A 108 -0.18 -15.64 -5.86
C TYR A 108 1.13 -14.91 -5.62
N THR A 109 2.03 -14.94 -6.60
CA THR A 109 3.26 -14.16 -6.59
C THR A 109 2.94 -12.69 -6.77
N HIS A 110 3.23 -11.88 -5.74
CA HIS A 110 3.03 -10.44 -5.75
C HIS A 110 4.28 -9.71 -6.20
N PHE A 111 5.41 -9.95 -5.51
CA PHE A 111 6.71 -9.46 -5.92
C PHE A 111 7.61 -10.61 -6.35
N LEU A 112 8.37 -10.38 -7.41
CA LEU A 112 9.46 -11.23 -7.86
C LEU A 112 10.38 -10.37 -8.70
N TYR A 113 11.51 -10.00 -8.14
CA TYR A 113 12.51 -9.19 -8.83
C TYR A 113 13.92 -9.53 -8.34
N ALA A 114 14.87 -9.20 -9.19
CA ALA A 114 16.29 -9.29 -8.87
C ALA A 114 17.03 -8.12 -9.50
N GLY A 115 18.25 -7.89 -9.06
CA GLY A 115 19.09 -6.83 -9.59
C GLY A 115 20.47 -6.80 -9.00
N ILE A 116 21.18 -5.74 -9.34
CA ILE A 116 22.49 -5.41 -8.83
C ILE A 116 22.48 -4.04 -8.17
N GLY A 117 23.27 -3.88 -7.14
CA GLY A 117 23.46 -2.63 -6.44
C GLY A 117 24.93 -2.32 -6.23
N HIS A 118 25.20 -1.05 -6.01
CA HIS A 118 26.49 -0.54 -5.55
C HIS A 118 26.23 0.41 -4.38
N LYS A 119 27.05 0.33 -3.34
CA LYS A 119 26.84 1.10 -2.10
C LYS A 119 26.73 2.62 -2.31
N GLN A 120 27.44 3.15 -3.31
CA GLN A 120 27.45 4.60 -3.61
C GLN A 120 26.56 4.99 -4.78
N PHE A 121 26.29 4.07 -5.73
CA PHE A 121 25.60 4.40 -6.99
C PHE A 121 24.15 3.92 -7.05
N GLY A 122 23.66 3.22 -6.01
CA GLY A 122 22.28 2.75 -5.95
C GLY A 122 22.05 1.39 -6.58
N GLU A 123 20.80 1.07 -6.86
CA GLU A 123 20.33 -0.25 -7.26
C GLU A 123 19.61 -0.21 -8.60
N LEU A 124 19.90 -1.18 -9.47
CA LEU A 124 19.17 -1.44 -10.70
C LEU A 124 18.50 -2.81 -10.60
N THR A 125 17.17 -2.84 -10.68
CA THR A 125 16.37 -4.04 -10.51
C THR A 125 15.41 -4.26 -11.66
N TYR A 126 15.01 -5.53 -11.89
CA TYR A 126 13.99 -5.89 -12.87
C TYR A 126 13.02 -6.92 -12.29
N GLY A 127 11.73 -6.74 -12.57
CA GLY A 127 10.69 -7.71 -12.23
C GLY A 127 9.36 -7.09 -11.85
N ASN A 128 8.62 -7.79 -10.98
CA ASN A 128 7.39 -7.32 -10.36
C ASN A 128 7.75 -6.78 -8.97
N MET A 129 7.61 -5.48 -8.74
CA MET A 129 8.15 -4.84 -7.55
C MET A 129 7.33 -3.66 -7.06
N PRO A 130 7.49 -3.24 -5.79
CA PRO A 130 7.08 -1.91 -5.36
C PRO A 130 7.93 -0.89 -6.13
N THR A 131 7.31 0.18 -6.58
CA THR A 131 8.00 1.27 -7.26
C THR A 131 8.36 2.39 -6.27
N ILE A 132 9.33 3.22 -6.62
CA ILE A 132 9.75 4.37 -5.80
C ILE A 132 8.56 5.27 -5.41
N THR A 133 7.52 5.30 -6.22
CA THR A 133 6.30 6.10 -5.98
C THR A 133 5.43 5.57 -4.84
N ASP A 134 5.65 4.33 -4.38
CA ASP A 134 4.99 3.81 -3.17
C ASP A 134 5.40 4.58 -1.91
N GLU A 135 6.66 5.00 -1.85
CA GLU A 135 7.25 5.71 -0.72
C GLU A 135 6.87 7.21 -0.66
N VAL A 136 6.17 7.72 -1.67
CA VAL A 136 5.66 9.09 -1.68
C VAL A 136 4.52 9.27 -0.68
N LYS A 137 3.76 8.22 -0.41
CA LYS A 137 2.60 8.26 0.48
C LYS A 137 3.05 8.29 1.95
N GLN A 138 2.71 9.36 2.64
CA GLN A 138 3.10 9.58 4.04
C GLN A 138 1.94 9.34 5.02
N THR A 139 0.72 9.09 4.51
CA THR A 139 -0.47 8.83 5.35
C THR A 139 -0.82 7.35 5.49
N ASP A 140 -0.09 6.42 4.88
CA ASP A 140 -0.38 4.97 4.92
C ASP A 140 0.07 4.32 6.24
N LEU A 141 -0.48 4.77 7.36
CA LEU A 141 -0.15 4.33 8.72
C LEU A 141 -1.25 3.49 9.37
N ALA A 142 -2.42 3.37 8.75
CA ALA A 142 -3.55 2.57 9.23
C ALA A 142 -3.38 1.07 8.94
N ASN A 143 -4.16 0.24 9.63
CA ASN A 143 -4.11 -1.20 9.43
C ASN A 143 -4.97 -1.67 8.24
N THR A 144 -6.16 -1.12 8.05
CA THR A 144 -7.10 -1.53 7.00
C THR A 144 -7.54 -0.35 6.15
N TYR A 145 -7.96 0.74 6.78
CA TYR A 145 -8.57 1.88 6.09
C TYR A 145 -7.54 2.99 5.84
N SER A 146 -6.73 2.85 4.80
CA SER A 146 -5.78 3.90 4.39
C SER A 146 -6.43 5.15 3.80
N LEU A 147 -7.75 5.12 3.56
CA LEU A 147 -8.54 6.13 2.86
C LEU A 147 -8.00 6.51 1.47
N SER A 148 -7.04 5.77 0.93
CA SER A 148 -6.44 6.02 -0.39
C SER A 148 -7.24 5.37 -1.50
N ASP A 149 -7.46 6.08 -2.60
CA ASP A 149 -7.97 5.53 -3.87
C ASP A 149 -6.83 4.96 -4.74
N GLY A 150 -5.58 5.06 -4.28
CA GLY A 150 -4.42 4.57 -5.01
C GLY A 150 -4.20 5.29 -6.32
N LEU A 151 -4.35 6.62 -6.33
CA LEU A 151 -4.23 7.42 -7.56
C LEU A 151 -2.79 7.37 -8.11
N LEU A 152 -1.79 7.47 -7.23
CA LEU A 152 -0.39 7.26 -7.56
C LEU A 152 -0.06 5.78 -7.42
N ASP A 153 0.33 5.11 -8.52
CA ASP A 153 0.67 3.69 -8.54
C ASP A 153 1.93 3.42 -7.70
N GLY A 154 1.82 2.54 -6.69
CA GLY A 154 2.94 2.17 -5.81
C GLY A 154 3.63 0.85 -6.17
N SER A 155 3.21 0.15 -7.23
CA SER A 155 3.82 -1.10 -7.66
C SER A 155 3.56 -1.38 -9.13
N ALA A 156 4.48 -2.08 -9.80
CA ALA A 156 4.33 -2.41 -11.20
C ALA A 156 4.94 -3.78 -11.56
N ARG A 157 4.36 -4.42 -12.59
CA ARG A 157 4.87 -5.69 -13.15
C ARG A 157 5.82 -5.43 -14.30
N ARG A 158 6.86 -6.29 -14.40
CA ARG A 158 7.80 -6.31 -15.54
C ARG A 158 8.37 -4.92 -15.79
N VAL A 159 8.95 -4.34 -14.74
CA VAL A 159 9.60 -3.03 -14.81
C VAL A 159 11.07 -3.13 -14.47
N THR A 160 11.86 -2.31 -15.12
CA THR A 160 13.21 -1.97 -14.70
C THR A 160 13.13 -0.74 -13.82
N GLN A 161 13.77 -0.75 -12.66
CA GLN A 161 13.79 0.38 -11.74
C GLN A 161 15.24 0.66 -11.33
N TYR A 162 15.60 1.93 -11.32
CA TYR A 162 16.80 2.42 -10.68
C TYR A 162 16.41 3.21 -9.42
N VAL A 163 17.12 2.97 -8.32
CA VAL A 163 16.94 3.69 -7.05
C VAL A 163 18.30 4.08 -6.50
N TYR A 164 18.45 5.36 -6.19
CA TYR A 164 19.58 5.92 -5.48
C TYR A 164 19.18 6.28 -4.04
N ASN A 165 20.06 5.98 -3.07
CA ASN A 165 19.91 6.36 -1.67
C ASN A 165 21.19 7.08 -1.23
N GLY A 166 21.06 8.34 -0.84
CA GLY A 166 22.16 9.16 -0.33
C GLY A 166 21.93 9.62 1.10
N ASN A 167 22.98 9.58 1.92
CA ASN A 167 22.98 10.12 3.28
C ASN A 167 23.99 11.26 3.35
N TYR A 168 23.54 12.45 3.75
CA TYR A 168 24.32 13.70 3.80
C TYR A 168 24.12 14.39 5.14
N GLY A 169 24.81 13.90 6.17
CA GLY A 169 24.62 14.35 7.55
C GLY A 169 23.18 14.08 8.00
N ASP A 170 22.48 15.14 8.37
CA ASP A 170 21.09 15.06 8.85
C ASP A 170 20.07 14.87 7.71
N ASN A 171 20.54 14.83 6.47
CA ASN A 171 19.69 14.71 5.29
C ASN A 171 19.80 13.32 4.66
N LYS A 172 18.65 12.72 4.34
CA LYS A 172 18.56 11.49 3.53
C LYS A 172 17.78 11.81 2.27
N VAL A 173 18.35 11.44 1.13
CA VAL A 173 17.72 11.60 -0.19
C VAL A 173 17.54 10.25 -0.82
N LYS A 174 16.33 9.95 -1.29
CA LYS A 174 16.06 8.79 -2.10
C LYS A 174 15.40 9.23 -3.40
N PHE A 175 16.00 8.87 -4.52
CA PHE A 175 15.48 9.15 -5.84
C PHE A 175 15.35 7.85 -6.62
N GLY A 176 14.31 7.74 -7.43
CA GLY A 176 14.18 6.58 -8.31
C GLY A 176 13.34 6.87 -9.54
N ALA A 177 13.54 6.03 -10.54
CA ALA A 177 12.75 6.03 -11.76
C ALA A 177 12.55 4.59 -12.24
N TYR A 178 11.40 4.31 -12.83
CA TYR A 178 11.12 3.00 -13.43
C TYR A 178 10.49 3.13 -14.80
N TYR A 179 10.69 2.08 -15.60
CA TYR A 179 10.03 1.90 -16.88
C TYR A 179 9.61 0.44 -17.04
N GLY A 180 8.40 0.21 -17.54
CA GLY A 180 7.85 -1.10 -17.84
C GLY A 180 7.16 -1.14 -19.21
N GLY A 181 7.42 -2.19 -19.96
CA GLY A 181 6.75 -2.48 -21.22
C GLY A 181 5.35 -3.05 -21.03
N SER A 182 4.87 -3.79 -22.02
CA SER A 182 3.52 -4.34 -22.03
C SER A 182 3.28 -5.38 -20.94
N SER A 183 2.04 -5.37 -20.41
CA SER A 183 1.58 -6.40 -19.48
C SER A 183 0.09 -6.67 -19.69
N LYS A 184 -0.27 -7.96 -19.70
CA LYS A 184 -1.68 -8.42 -19.74
C LYS A 184 -2.24 -8.69 -18.34
N ARG A 185 -1.40 -8.69 -17.30
CA ARG A 185 -1.77 -9.05 -15.93
C ARG A 185 -1.46 -7.96 -14.92
N SER A 186 -2.31 -7.85 -13.91
CA SER A 186 -2.15 -6.98 -12.75
C SER A 186 -1.12 -7.52 -11.74
N MET A 187 -0.79 -6.73 -10.71
CA MET A 187 0.02 -7.18 -9.57
C MET A 187 -0.60 -8.34 -8.78
N LYS A 188 -1.92 -8.51 -8.81
CA LYS A 188 -2.63 -9.65 -8.21
C LYS A 188 -2.63 -10.91 -9.11
N ASN A 189 -1.88 -10.90 -10.21
CA ASN A 189 -1.81 -11.97 -11.21
C ASN A 189 -3.17 -12.28 -11.90
N LEU A 190 -4.01 -11.26 -12.04
CA LEU A 190 -5.30 -11.30 -12.72
C LEU A 190 -5.19 -10.60 -14.07
N ASP A 191 -6.00 -11.03 -15.04
CA ASP A 191 -6.03 -10.40 -16.35
C ASP A 191 -6.52 -8.96 -16.25
N LEU A 192 -5.88 -8.07 -17.00
CA LEU A 192 -6.25 -6.66 -17.10
C LEU A 192 -7.33 -6.49 -18.17
N VAL A 193 -8.42 -5.78 -17.86
CA VAL A 193 -9.42 -5.35 -18.84
C VAL A 193 -8.76 -4.49 -19.91
N ASN A 194 -7.96 -3.52 -19.51
CA ASN A 194 -7.15 -2.68 -20.40
C ASN A 194 -5.70 -3.13 -20.31
N LYS A 195 -5.17 -3.69 -21.38
CA LYS A 195 -3.78 -4.18 -21.43
C LYS A 195 -2.81 -3.00 -21.36
N ARG A 196 -1.89 -3.02 -20.41
CA ARG A 196 -0.82 -2.01 -20.36
C ARG A 196 0.08 -2.13 -21.58
N LYS A 197 0.30 -1.03 -22.31
CA LYS A 197 1.32 -0.89 -23.35
C LYS A 197 2.67 -0.56 -22.76
N ASN A 198 2.71 0.47 -21.93
CA ASN A 198 3.89 0.86 -21.14
C ASN A 198 3.46 1.62 -19.87
N ALA A 199 4.38 1.69 -18.92
CA ALA A 199 4.26 2.53 -17.73
C ALA A 199 5.63 3.03 -17.33
N TRP A 200 5.70 4.25 -16.79
CA TRP A 200 6.91 4.78 -16.18
C TRP A 200 6.55 5.72 -15.04
N GLY A 201 7.48 5.95 -14.17
CA GLY A 201 7.31 6.87 -13.07
C GLY A 201 8.63 7.21 -12.41
N THR A 202 8.58 8.24 -11.58
CA THR A 202 9.71 8.73 -10.80
C THR A 202 9.23 9.18 -9.43
N GLY A 203 10.12 9.12 -8.45
CA GLY A 203 9.87 9.59 -7.09
C GLY A 203 11.13 10.17 -6.48
N LEU A 204 10.94 11.16 -5.63
CA LEU A 204 11.95 11.79 -4.80
C LEU A 204 11.42 11.86 -3.37
N ILE A 205 12.19 11.35 -2.44
CA ILE A 205 11.91 11.42 -1.00
C ILE A 205 13.10 12.11 -0.34
N PHE A 206 12.82 13.17 0.37
CA PHE A 206 13.79 13.92 1.17
C PHE A 206 13.38 13.83 2.64
N ASN A 207 14.28 13.36 3.50
CA ASN A 207 14.08 13.34 4.94
C ASN A 207 15.19 14.18 5.59
N HIS A 208 14.81 15.08 6.49
CA HIS A 208 15.70 15.92 7.28
C HIS A 208 15.46 15.66 8.77
N ALA A 209 16.51 15.23 9.48
CA ALA A 209 16.51 15.15 10.93
C ALA A 209 16.79 16.56 11.49
N ILE A 210 15.79 17.14 12.15
CA ILE A 210 15.94 18.47 12.80
C ILE A 210 16.78 18.28 14.07
N ASP A 211 16.49 17.23 14.82
CA ASP A 211 17.23 16.79 15.99
C ASP A 211 17.00 15.28 16.25
N SER A 212 17.37 14.78 17.43
CA SER A 212 17.23 13.35 17.77
C SER A 212 15.79 12.86 17.91
N ILE A 213 14.81 13.75 18.06
CA ILE A 213 13.40 13.44 18.29
C ILE A 213 12.48 14.00 17.21
N GLN A 214 13.01 14.77 16.26
CA GLN A 214 12.22 15.44 15.22
C GLN A 214 12.78 15.19 13.84
N ASN A 215 11.94 14.84 12.90
CA ASN A 215 12.28 14.81 11.49
C ASN A 215 11.11 15.21 10.59
N VAL A 216 11.45 15.74 9.44
CA VAL A 216 10.51 16.10 8.38
C VAL A 216 10.80 15.27 7.14
N THR A 217 9.76 14.75 6.51
CA THR A 217 9.83 14.09 5.20
C THR A 217 9.02 14.87 4.17
N VAL A 218 9.63 15.13 3.03
CA VAL A 218 8.96 15.69 1.84
C VAL A 218 9.16 14.70 0.71
N ALA A 219 8.08 14.27 0.09
CA ALA A 219 8.12 13.29 -0.98
C ALA A 219 7.28 13.74 -2.17
N ALA A 220 7.76 13.54 -3.38
CA ALA A 220 7.02 13.85 -4.62
C ALA A 220 7.16 12.70 -5.61
N GLY A 221 6.10 12.45 -6.39
CA GLY A 221 6.10 11.37 -7.36
C GLY A 221 5.19 11.63 -8.55
N PHE A 222 5.54 10.97 -9.64
CA PHE A 222 4.79 10.98 -10.88
C PHE A 222 4.73 9.58 -11.47
N THR A 223 3.55 9.20 -11.99
CA THR A 223 3.38 7.97 -12.77
C THR A 223 2.61 8.24 -14.05
N ARG A 224 2.98 7.54 -15.12
CA ARG A 224 2.23 7.50 -16.37
C ARG A 224 2.06 6.07 -16.82
N GLU A 225 0.83 5.71 -17.15
CA GLU A 225 0.50 4.44 -17.80
C GLU A 225 -0.26 4.68 -19.10
N ILE A 226 0.11 3.95 -20.13
CA ILE A 226 -0.63 3.86 -21.39
C ILE A 226 -1.17 2.44 -21.48
N SER A 227 -2.49 2.33 -21.57
CA SER A 227 -3.19 1.05 -21.71
C SER A 227 -4.01 1.05 -23.00
N GLU A 228 -4.39 -0.13 -23.46
CA GLU A 228 -5.24 -0.35 -24.63
C GLU A 228 -6.51 -1.06 -24.20
N ASN A 229 -7.63 -0.49 -24.57
CA ASN A 229 -8.95 -1.11 -24.33
C ASN A 229 -9.26 -2.17 -25.41
N ALA A 230 -10.39 -2.86 -25.27
CA ALA A 230 -10.83 -3.91 -26.20
C ALA A 230 -11.01 -3.41 -27.65
N ASN A 231 -11.25 -2.12 -27.85
CA ASN A 231 -11.44 -1.48 -29.17
C ASN A 231 -10.11 -0.95 -29.75
N ASN A 232 -8.96 -1.39 -29.23
CA ASN A 232 -7.62 -0.94 -29.62
C ASN A 232 -7.40 0.58 -29.46
N THR A 233 -8.17 1.25 -28.61
CA THR A 233 -7.96 2.66 -28.30
C THR A 233 -7.08 2.85 -27.09
N SER A 234 -6.23 3.86 -27.13
CA SER A 234 -5.28 4.13 -26.07
C SER A 234 -5.91 4.95 -24.93
N LEU A 235 -5.75 4.44 -23.72
CA LEU A 235 -6.08 5.10 -22.47
C LEU A 235 -4.79 5.65 -21.85
N PHE A 236 -4.75 6.95 -21.56
CA PHE A 236 -3.61 7.62 -20.92
C PHE A 236 -3.96 7.98 -19.48
N ARG A 237 -3.20 7.47 -18.52
CA ARG A 237 -3.35 7.77 -17.10
C ARG A 237 -2.06 8.40 -16.57
N ASN A 238 -2.16 9.66 -16.12
CA ASN A 238 -1.07 10.37 -15.45
C ASN A 238 -1.49 10.63 -14.01
N ALA A 239 -0.59 10.37 -13.05
CA ALA A 239 -0.82 10.66 -11.65
C ALA A 239 0.38 11.41 -11.05
N TYR A 240 0.07 12.28 -10.11
CA TYR A 240 1.00 13.14 -9.38
C TYR A 240 0.71 12.94 -7.89
N GLY A 241 1.75 12.88 -7.08
CA GLY A 241 1.64 12.79 -5.64
C GLY A 241 2.65 13.70 -4.94
N LEU A 242 2.22 14.30 -3.84
CA LEU A 242 3.06 15.01 -2.87
C LEU A 242 2.72 14.47 -1.50
N GLY A 243 3.73 14.01 -0.77
CA GLY A 243 3.61 13.52 0.59
C GLY A 243 4.46 14.36 1.54
N LEU A 244 3.90 14.68 2.70
CA LEU A 244 4.58 15.40 3.77
C LEU A 244 4.39 14.62 5.07
N ALA A 245 5.47 14.43 5.84
CA ALA A 245 5.37 13.92 7.20
C ALA A 245 6.21 14.74 8.16
N TYR A 246 5.73 14.89 9.38
CA TYR A 246 6.47 15.42 10.51
C TYR A 246 6.36 14.45 11.67
N ASN A 247 7.49 14.01 12.17
CA ASN A 247 7.57 13.14 13.33
C ASN A 247 8.13 13.95 14.51
N PHE A 248 7.46 13.87 15.65
CA PHE A 248 7.86 14.50 16.89
C PHE A 248 7.68 13.52 18.04
N VAL A 249 8.75 13.04 18.63
CA VAL A 249 8.78 12.03 19.71
C VAL A 249 7.97 10.79 19.31
N HIS A 250 6.74 10.66 19.77
CA HIS A 250 5.82 9.53 19.52
C HIS A 250 4.65 9.92 18.61
N THR A 251 4.67 11.13 18.05
CA THR A 251 3.58 11.63 17.19
C THR A 251 4.05 11.71 15.74
N THR A 252 3.26 11.18 14.82
CA THR A 252 3.44 11.34 13.37
C THR A 252 2.27 12.11 12.79
N TYR A 253 2.56 13.19 12.08
CA TYR A 253 1.62 13.92 11.23
C TYR A 253 1.94 13.61 9.78
N GLY A 254 0.95 13.19 9.01
CA GLY A 254 1.11 12.91 7.57
C GLY A 254 0.07 13.68 6.74
N LEU A 255 0.47 14.12 5.57
CA LEU A 255 -0.40 14.75 4.57
C LEU A 255 -0.02 14.24 3.18
N ASP A 256 -1.00 13.75 2.43
CA ASP A 256 -0.84 13.36 1.02
C ASP A 256 -1.78 14.17 0.14
N LEU A 257 -1.26 14.64 -0.98
CA LEU A 257 -1.99 15.30 -2.06
C LEU A 257 -1.77 14.48 -3.33
N GLU A 258 -2.84 13.90 -3.87
CA GLU A 258 -2.76 13.11 -5.09
C GLU A 258 -3.71 13.63 -6.16
N ARG A 259 -3.28 13.60 -7.42
CA ARG A 259 -4.09 13.91 -8.58
C ARG A 259 -3.86 12.90 -9.69
N GLN A 260 -4.94 12.38 -10.27
CA GLN A 260 -4.89 11.52 -11.44
C GLN A 260 -5.74 12.07 -12.58
N VAL A 261 -5.18 12.10 -13.78
CA VAL A 261 -5.87 12.50 -15.02
C VAL A 261 -5.86 11.31 -15.97
N THR A 262 -7.06 10.85 -16.31
CA THR A 262 -7.27 9.79 -17.31
C THR A 262 -7.88 10.39 -18.57
N LYS A 263 -7.32 10.07 -19.75
CA LYS A 263 -7.83 10.50 -21.07
C LYS A 263 -8.09 9.30 -21.94
N ASN A 264 -9.27 9.27 -22.57
CA ASN A 264 -9.70 8.22 -23.51
C ASN A 264 -10.50 8.86 -24.64
N GLN A 265 -9.98 8.90 -25.87
CA GLN A 265 -10.69 9.37 -27.08
C GLN A 265 -11.44 10.70 -26.91
N GLY A 266 -10.77 11.71 -26.31
CA GLY A 266 -11.39 13.03 -26.08
C GLY A 266 -12.13 13.16 -24.75
N ASP A 267 -12.49 12.05 -24.11
CA ASP A 267 -13.03 12.07 -22.76
C ASP A 267 -11.91 12.22 -21.71
N LYS A 268 -12.21 13.02 -20.67
CA LYS A 268 -11.27 13.35 -19.59
C LYS A 268 -11.92 13.13 -18.23
N ARG A 269 -11.30 12.29 -17.41
CA ARG A 269 -11.64 12.12 -15.98
C ARG A 269 -10.49 12.63 -15.11
N THR A 270 -10.81 13.41 -14.10
CA THR A 270 -9.82 13.93 -13.15
C THR A 270 -10.24 13.59 -11.74
N LYS A 271 -9.37 12.87 -11.03
CA LYS A 271 -9.52 12.57 -9.60
C LYS A 271 -8.51 13.38 -8.81
N ASN A 272 -8.94 13.96 -7.70
CA ASN A 272 -8.05 14.56 -6.71
C ASN A 272 -8.35 13.99 -5.34
N GLU A 273 -7.32 13.84 -4.54
CA GLU A 273 -7.41 13.30 -3.19
C GLU A 273 -6.46 14.07 -2.27
N VAL A 274 -6.98 14.48 -1.12
CA VAL A 274 -6.22 15.05 0.00
C VAL A 274 -6.48 14.15 1.19
N ARG A 275 -5.41 13.65 1.83
CA ARG A 275 -5.48 12.84 3.05
C ARG A 275 -4.58 13.42 4.10
N ALA A 276 -5.04 13.44 5.34
CA ALA A 276 -4.25 13.83 6.50
C ALA A 276 -4.41 12.78 7.60
N ILE A 277 -3.33 12.47 8.31
CA ILE A 277 -3.30 11.55 9.44
C ILE A 277 -2.55 12.17 10.61
N VAL A 278 -3.03 11.86 11.81
CA VAL A 278 -2.26 12.00 13.05
C VAL A 278 -2.22 10.63 13.71
N ARG A 279 -1.02 10.15 14.04
CA ARG A 279 -0.80 8.92 14.81
C ARG A 279 0.00 9.27 16.05
N GLN A 280 -0.52 8.87 17.21
CA GLN A 280 0.07 9.12 18.52
C GLN A 280 0.38 7.78 19.21
N GLY A 281 1.65 7.55 19.56
CA GLY A 281 2.05 6.54 20.53
C GLY A 281 1.70 7.01 21.94
N LEU A 282 0.83 6.28 22.63
CA LEU A 282 0.49 6.55 24.02
C LEU A 282 1.54 5.97 24.97
N ASN A 283 2.14 4.86 24.55
CA ASN A 283 3.32 4.23 25.15
C ASN A 283 4.02 3.39 24.06
N GLU A 284 4.99 2.56 24.42
CA GLU A 284 5.77 1.74 23.48
C GLU A 284 4.93 0.76 22.67
N ASP A 285 3.80 0.28 23.23
CA ASP A 285 2.97 -0.75 22.62
C ASP A 285 1.61 -0.24 22.12
N TRP A 286 1.13 0.91 22.58
CA TRP A 286 -0.21 1.39 22.27
C TRP A 286 -0.19 2.63 21.39
N ASN A 287 -0.82 2.53 20.23
CA ASN A 287 -0.99 3.65 19.30
C ASN A 287 -2.47 3.94 19.04
N VAL A 288 -2.78 5.21 18.88
CA VAL A 288 -4.07 5.70 18.39
C VAL A 288 -3.84 6.58 17.17
N TYR A 289 -4.79 6.60 16.25
CA TYR A 289 -4.68 7.42 15.04
C TYR A 289 -6.04 7.89 14.54
N ALA A 290 -6.03 9.03 13.87
CA ALA A 290 -7.18 9.58 13.17
C ALA A 290 -6.78 10.07 11.79
N MET A 291 -7.64 9.85 10.80
CA MET A 291 -7.42 10.25 9.41
C MET A 291 -8.65 10.93 8.84
N TYR A 292 -8.41 11.91 7.98
CA TYR A 292 -9.43 12.55 7.17
C TYR A 292 -9.02 12.54 5.71
N ALA A 293 -9.99 12.32 4.81
CA ALA A 293 -9.79 12.42 3.37
C ALA A 293 -10.90 13.23 2.71
N TYR A 294 -10.51 14.07 1.75
CA TYR A 294 -11.41 14.75 0.83
C TYR A 294 -11.03 14.39 -0.60
N LYS A 295 -12.03 13.95 -1.38
CA LYS A 295 -11.83 13.46 -2.74
C LYS A 295 -12.81 14.10 -3.69
N THR A 296 -12.37 14.34 -4.92
CA THR A 296 -13.21 14.76 -6.04
C THR A 296 -12.98 13.85 -7.23
N ASP A 297 -14.04 13.47 -7.92
CA ASP A 297 -14.01 12.72 -9.17
C ASP A 297 -14.80 13.50 -10.22
N LYS A 298 -14.07 14.17 -11.10
CA LYS A 298 -14.65 14.97 -12.18
C LYS A 298 -14.62 14.22 -13.50
N HIS A 299 -15.80 13.99 -14.05
CA HIS A 299 -16.00 13.38 -15.36
C HIS A 299 -16.97 14.23 -16.18
N SER A 300 -16.56 14.70 -17.36
CA SER A 300 -17.30 15.67 -18.15
C SER A 300 -17.62 16.92 -17.31
N ASN A 301 -18.90 17.27 -17.15
CA ASN A 301 -19.36 18.41 -16.36
C ASN A 301 -19.75 18.06 -14.92
N ASN A 302 -19.64 16.78 -14.52
CA ASN A 302 -20.09 16.29 -13.23
C ASN A 302 -18.89 16.16 -12.28
N THR A 303 -19.12 16.45 -10.98
CA THR A 303 -18.08 16.33 -9.95
C THR A 303 -18.64 15.66 -8.70
N ASP A 304 -18.32 14.41 -8.52
CA ASP A 304 -18.63 13.69 -7.27
C ASP A 304 -17.66 14.13 -6.17
N ARG A 305 -18.16 14.25 -4.95
CA ARG A 305 -17.38 14.70 -3.78
C ARG A 305 -17.53 13.72 -2.64
N THR A 306 -16.40 13.18 -2.18
CA THR A 306 -16.35 12.23 -1.07
C THR A 306 -15.58 12.82 0.10
N ARG A 307 -16.13 12.68 1.29
CA ARG A 307 -15.48 12.97 2.56
C ARG A 307 -15.41 11.70 3.38
N GLN A 308 -14.24 11.41 3.93
CA GLN A 308 -14.02 10.23 4.75
C GLN A 308 -13.34 10.64 6.05
N PHE A 309 -13.73 10.00 7.12
CA PHE A 309 -13.11 10.13 8.42
C PHE A 309 -12.87 8.73 8.98
N MET A 310 -11.72 8.50 9.60
CA MET A 310 -11.38 7.25 10.22
C MET A 310 -10.67 7.50 11.55
N VAL A 311 -10.97 6.65 12.53
CA VAL A 311 -10.21 6.56 13.78
C VAL A 311 -9.82 5.10 13.99
N GLY A 312 -8.68 4.89 14.62
CA GLY A 312 -8.20 3.55 14.92
C GLY A 312 -7.30 3.50 16.13
N THR A 313 -7.14 2.30 16.64
CA THR A 313 -6.19 1.98 17.71
C THR A 313 -5.59 0.60 17.46
N GLU A 314 -4.36 0.43 17.90
CA GLU A 314 -3.62 -0.82 17.85
C GLU A 314 -2.79 -1.00 19.11
N TYR A 315 -2.70 -2.22 19.60
CA TYR A 315 -1.92 -2.57 20.78
C TYR A 315 -1.00 -3.76 20.49
N TYR A 316 0.29 -3.64 20.73
CA TYR A 316 1.23 -4.74 20.58
C TYR A 316 1.18 -5.63 21.83
N VAL A 317 0.45 -6.75 21.72
CA VAL A 317 0.41 -7.77 22.79
C VAL A 317 1.71 -8.58 22.84
N PHE A 318 2.50 -8.53 21.77
CA PHE A 318 3.84 -9.08 21.68
C PHE A 318 4.69 -8.22 20.74
N ASN A 319 5.87 -7.81 21.20
CA ASN A 319 6.77 -6.92 20.47
C ASN A 319 8.22 -7.25 20.81
N GLN A 320 8.75 -8.36 20.25
CA GLN A 320 10.13 -8.81 20.48
C GLN A 320 10.81 -9.10 19.13
N GLY A 321 11.86 -8.36 18.86
CA GLY A 321 12.61 -8.50 17.61
C GLY A 321 11.73 -8.27 16.39
N SER A 322 11.72 -9.23 15.47
CA SER A 322 10.86 -9.22 14.27
C SER A 322 9.45 -9.73 14.53
N LEU A 323 9.26 -10.57 15.57
CA LEU A 323 7.94 -11.08 15.90
C LEU A 323 7.14 -10.01 16.64
N LYS A 324 6.06 -9.58 15.99
CA LYS A 324 5.13 -8.60 16.55
C LYS A 324 3.71 -9.10 16.34
N VAL A 325 2.90 -9.04 17.39
CA VAL A 325 1.49 -9.40 17.32
C VAL A 325 0.66 -8.24 17.84
N LYS A 326 -0.26 -7.74 17.01
CA LYS A 326 -1.11 -6.61 17.37
C LYS A 326 -2.56 -6.80 16.92
N PRO A 327 -3.52 -6.88 17.87
CA PRO A 327 -4.90 -6.57 17.60
C PRO A 327 -5.08 -5.08 17.26
N PHE A 328 -6.10 -4.78 16.47
CA PHE A 328 -6.48 -3.42 16.13
C PHE A 328 -7.98 -3.28 15.95
N LEU A 329 -8.47 -2.06 16.14
CA LEU A 329 -9.83 -1.63 15.87
C LEU A 329 -9.79 -0.37 15.03
N GLU A 330 -10.58 -0.33 13.94
CA GLU A 330 -10.75 0.88 13.13
C GLU A 330 -12.23 1.09 12.83
N TRP A 331 -12.64 2.34 12.84
CA TRP A 331 -13.96 2.79 12.42
C TRP A 331 -13.82 3.87 11.35
N GLN A 332 -14.62 3.76 10.28
CA GLN A 332 -14.64 4.69 9.16
C GLN A 332 -16.04 5.17 8.86
N ALA A 333 -16.18 6.46 8.59
CA ALA A 333 -17.38 7.06 8.01
C ALA A 333 -17.05 7.67 6.65
N THR A 334 -17.85 7.36 5.64
CA THR A 334 -17.76 7.92 4.30
C THR A 334 -19.07 8.60 3.93
N ARG A 335 -18.99 9.77 3.29
CA ARG A 335 -20.12 10.45 2.68
C ARG A 335 -19.75 10.89 1.27
N THR A 336 -20.52 10.43 0.29
CA THR A 336 -20.36 10.84 -1.12
C THR A 336 -21.60 11.61 -1.55
N LYS A 337 -21.39 12.75 -2.20
CA LYS A 337 -22.42 13.50 -2.94
C LYS A 337 -22.14 13.33 -4.41
N TYR A 338 -23.14 12.88 -5.15
CA TYR A 338 -23.09 12.68 -6.59
C TYR A 338 -23.70 13.86 -7.33
N GLU A 339 -23.21 14.12 -8.53
CA GLU A 339 -23.72 15.16 -9.41
C GLU A 339 -24.23 14.51 -10.69
N ASN A 340 -25.46 14.87 -11.12
CA ASN A 340 -26.14 14.28 -12.30
C ASN A 340 -26.19 12.74 -12.31
N SER A 341 -26.52 12.15 -11.17
CA SER A 341 -26.73 10.72 -10.98
C SER A 341 -28.15 10.45 -10.46
N ALA A 342 -28.66 9.23 -10.66
CA ALA A 342 -29.88 8.79 -10.00
C ALA A 342 -29.74 8.78 -8.46
N VAL A 343 -28.53 8.66 -7.95
CA VAL A 343 -28.16 8.75 -6.54
C VAL A 343 -27.79 10.21 -6.22
N ASP A 344 -28.46 10.81 -5.23
CA ASP A 344 -28.06 12.13 -4.69
C ASP A 344 -26.84 11.99 -3.77
N ARG A 345 -26.92 11.08 -2.81
CA ARG A 345 -25.86 10.88 -1.82
C ARG A 345 -25.83 9.46 -1.24
N SER A 346 -24.64 9.03 -0.85
CA SER A 346 -24.45 7.82 -0.03
C SER A 346 -23.74 8.14 1.27
N ARG A 347 -24.01 7.32 2.28
CA ARG A 347 -23.27 7.27 3.55
C ARG A 347 -22.91 5.83 3.83
N ASP A 348 -21.66 5.62 4.23
CA ASP A 348 -21.10 4.31 4.48
C ASP A 348 -20.34 4.36 5.82
N PHE A 349 -20.66 3.42 6.72
CA PHE A 349 -20.01 3.26 8.00
C PHE A 349 -19.41 1.86 8.04
N LYS A 350 -18.14 1.77 8.39
CA LYS A 350 -17.42 0.52 8.51
C LYS A 350 -16.73 0.42 9.84
N THR A 351 -16.82 -0.76 10.44
CA THR A 351 -16.06 -1.10 11.65
C THR A 351 -15.26 -2.35 11.36
N VAL A 352 -13.99 -2.35 11.66
CA VAL A 352 -13.12 -3.52 11.52
C VAL A 352 -12.42 -3.81 12.84
N ILE A 353 -12.43 -5.08 13.23
CA ILE A 353 -11.58 -5.65 14.27
C ILE A 353 -10.63 -6.62 13.58
N GLY A 354 -9.34 -6.52 13.86
CA GLY A 354 -8.36 -7.39 13.21
C GLY A 354 -7.18 -7.74 14.08
N LEU A 355 -6.41 -8.70 13.57
CA LEU A 355 -5.16 -9.14 14.16
C LEU A 355 -4.08 -9.16 13.08
N ARG A 356 -2.91 -8.65 13.40
CA ARG A 356 -1.71 -8.77 12.58
C ARG A 356 -0.58 -9.40 13.37
N ALA A 357 0.00 -10.45 12.83
CA ALA A 357 1.25 -11.03 13.30
C ALA A 357 2.32 -10.84 12.22
N TYR A 358 3.50 -10.42 12.62
CA TYR A 358 4.67 -10.20 11.74
C TYR A 358 5.83 -11.05 12.24
N TRP A 359 6.65 -11.55 11.31
CA TRP A 359 7.93 -12.25 11.59
C TRP A 359 8.98 -11.91 10.55
#